data_e5e63fa7b5f081b8027e457310736c1f
#
_entry.id   e5e63fa7b5f081b8027e457310736c1f
#
_cell.length_a   1.000
_cell.length_b   1.000
_cell.length_c   1.000
_cell.angle_alpha   90.00
_cell.angle_beta   90.00
_cell.angle_gamma   90.00
#
_symmetry.space_group_name_H-M   'P 1'
#
loop_
_entity.id
_entity.type
_entity.pdbx_description
1 polymer ?
#
loop_
_entity_poly.entity_id
_entity_poly.type
_entity_poly.pdbx_seq_one_letter_code
_entity_poly.pdbx_strand_id
1 'polypeptide(L)'
;MGKHDRTNEKVKEEVDVKQRKTNKKKKHTGLKIFIIILIGLGICGGIFAKKVYDLDGNWLAALFGHNKETLKNLDKLEVLVMGESTGSSDTMIACSYDPKTQKASMLSIPRDTFIGDNTKKARPGNKLNSFYSNGSTPEKTIEAINKVTGLNLKYYILIDTKALKELVNIVGDVEFNVPIDMDYDDETQDLHIHLKEGLQKLNGDKVEQVVRFRHNNDGSTYSYKYGIEDYGRMKTQRELIKTVLKQTVQFKNIKEIGKIMDLAKDYVQTNMEFSNLKDYIPYIVNLDVDSIQAEQLPGESKMLNGIWFFLNDKEETKEVVDRLFRNVERNQEQNTITNTAN
;
A
#
# COMPACT_ATOMS: atom_id res chain seq x y z
N MET A 1 85.65 -35.65 -20.94
CA MET A 1 84.45 -34.84 -21.33
C MET A 1 83.19 -35.68 -21.11
N GLY A 2 82.71 -35.91 -19.89
CA GLY A 2 81.57 -36.83 -19.66
C GLY A 2 81.00 -36.83 -18.26
N LYS A 3 81.49 -36.04 -17.30
CA LYS A 3 80.92 -36.01 -15.93
C LYS A 3 80.10 -34.75 -15.58
N HIS A 4 80.17 -33.70 -16.37
CA HIS A 4 79.48 -32.45 -16.09
C HIS A 4 78.03 -32.40 -16.64
N ASP A 5 77.72 -33.23 -17.63
CA ASP A 5 76.43 -33.23 -18.29
C ASP A 5 75.39 -34.02 -17.50
N ARG A 6 75.76 -35.09 -16.80
CA ARG A 6 74.77 -35.92 -16.00
C ARG A 6 74.32 -35.28 -14.72
N THR A 7 75.05 -34.31 -14.17
CA THR A 7 74.67 -33.57 -12.95
C THR A 7 73.63 -32.52 -13.26
N ASN A 8 73.70 -31.86 -14.42
CA ASN A 8 72.71 -30.86 -14.84
C ASN A 8 71.37 -31.45 -15.25
N GLU A 9 71.37 -32.69 -15.82
CA GLU A 9 70.10 -33.37 -16.12
C GLU A 9 69.35 -33.83 -14.86
N LYS A 10 70.09 -34.40 -13.85
CA LYS A 10 69.48 -34.81 -12.59
C LYS A 10 68.87 -33.62 -11.78
N VAL A 11 69.54 -32.46 -11.80
CA VAL A 11 69.12 -31.25 -11.14
C VAL A 11 67.83 -30.67 -11.84
N LYS A 12 67.83 -30.73 -13.19
CA LYS A 12 66.58 -30.32 -13.94
C LYS A 12 65.43 -31.25 -13.69
N GLU A 13 65.63 -32.56 -13.65
CA GLU A 13 64.55 -33.54 -13.34
C GLU A 13 63.99 -33.38 -11.90
N GLU A 14 64.86 -33.18 -10.89
CA GLU A 14 64.44 -32.93 -9.52
C GLU A 14 63.69 -31.62 -9.34
N VAL A 15 64.07 -30.55 -10.09
CA VAL A 15 63.31 -29.26 -10.07
C VAL A 15 62.02 -29.39 -10.75
N ASP A 16 61.91 -30.11 -11.90
CA ASP A 16 60.66 -30.31 -12.63
C ASP A 16 59.67 -31.21 -11.84
N VAL A 17 60.17 -32.25 -11.14
CA VAL A 17 59.37 -33.09 -10.25
C VAL A 17 58.86 -32.32 -9.01
N LYS A 18 59.67 -31.40 -8.44
CA LYS A 18 59.22 -30.51 -7.34
C LYS A 18 58.20 -29.49 -7.81
N GLN A 19 58.37 -28.91 -8.99
CA GLN A 19 57.35 -27.96 -9.56
C GLN A 19 56.03 -28.67 -9.90
N ARG A 20 56.07 -29.89 -10.45
CA ARG A 20 54.86 -30.69 -10.72
C ARG A 20 54.18 -31.12 -9.44
N LYS A 21 54.89 -31.43 -8.35
CA LYS A 21 54.28 -31.76 -7.05
C LYS A 21 53.67 -30.54 -6.35
N THR A 22 54.28 -29.35 -6.47
CA THR A 22 53.76 -28.11 -5.90
C THR A 22 52.52 -27.60 -6.67
N ASN A 23 52.49 -27.71 -8.00
CA ASN A 23 51.35 -27.37 -8.83
C ASN A 23 50.17 -28.34 -8.64
N LYS A 24 50.40 -29.65 -8.42
CA LYS A 24 49.32 -30.60 -8.04
C LYS A 24 48.75 -30.29 -6.65
N LYS A 25 49.58 -29.95 -5.64
CA LYS A 25 49.07 -29.55 -4.31
C LYS A 25 48.21 -28.27 -4.37
N LYS A 26 48.62 -27.25 -5.13
CA LYS A 26 47.85 -26.01 -5.32
C LYS A 26 46.48 -26.26 -6.02
N LYS A 27 46.45 -27.16 -7.03
CA LYS A 27 45.20 -27.51 -7.73
C LYS A 27 44.19 -28.22 -6.81
N HIS A 28 44.65 -29.10 -5.93
CA HIS A 28 43.77 -29.80 -4.98
C HIS A 28 43.31 -28.91 -3.83
N THR A 29 44.11 -27.89 -3.45
CA THR A 29 43.71 -26.93 -2.41
C THR A 29 42.58 -26.02 -2.92
N GLY A 30 42.70 -25.49 -4.15
CA GLY A 30 41.62 -24.70 -4.77
C GLY A 30 40.31 -25.47 -4.94
N LEU A 31 40.40 -26.75 -5.37
CA LEU A 31 39.22 -27.60 -5.49
C LEU A 31 38.56 -27.89 -4.11
N LYS A 32 39.36 -28.11 -3.06
CA LYS A 32 38.84 -28.30 -1.71
C LYS A 32 38.12 -27.05 -1.18
N ILE A 33 38.69 -25.88 -1.37
CA ILE A 33 38.07 -24.59 -1.01
C ILE A 33 36.77 -24.39 -1.77
N PHE A 34 36.73 -24.65 -3.08
CA PHE A 34 35.54 -24.56 -3.90
C PHE A 34 34.40 -25.50 -3.42
N ILE A 35 34.77 -26.77 -3.07
CA ILE A 35 33.80 -27.73 -2.51
C ILE A 35 33.27 -27.25 -1.15
N ILE A 36 34.11 -26.69 -0.28
CA ILE A 36 33.68 -26.16 1.02
C ILE A 36 32.71 -25.00 0.83
N ILE A 37 33.01 -24.10 -0.14
CA ILE A 37 32.09 -22.99 -0.49
C ILE A 37 30.76 -23.52 -1.00
N LEU A 38 30.76 -24.52 -1.89
CA LEU A 38 29.52 -25.13 -2.41
C LEU A 38 28.71 -25.81 -1.31
N ILE A 39 29.35 -26.51 -0.40
CA ILE A 39 28.67 -27.12 0.76
C ILE A 39 28.10 -26.03 1.67
N GLY A 40 28.86 -24.96 1.94
CA GLY A 40 28.41 -23.80 2.71
C GLY A 40 27.17 -23.14 2.08
N LEU A 41 27.21 -22.89 0.76
CA LEU A 41 26.07 -22.35 0.01
C LEU A 41 24.87 -23.30 0.04
N GLY A 42 25.10 -24.62 -0.07
CA GLY A 42 24.05 -25.64 0.05
C GLY A 42 23.39 -25.65 1.43
N ILE A 43 24.19 -25.56 2.50
CA ILE A 43 23.67 -25.49 3.88
C ILE A 43 22.90 -24.17 4.08
N CYS A 44 23.46 -23.03 3.70
CA CYS A 44 22.76 -21.75 3.79
C CYS A 44 21.46 -21.73 2.97
N GLY A 45 21.50 -22.27 1.74
CA GLY A 45 20.31 -22.43 0.91
C GLY A 45 19.25 -23.35 1.54
N GLY A 46 19.68 -24.45 2.16
CA GLY A 46 18.80 -25.38 2.88
C GLY A 46 18.16 -24.74 4.12
N ILE A 47 18.93 -23.98 4.89
CA ILE A 47 18.41 -23.23 6.05
C ILE A 47 17.41 -22.18 5.59
N PHE A 48 17.73 -21.45 4.53
CA PHE A 48 16.85 -20.44 3.96
C PHE A 48 15.56 -21.08 3.42
N ALA A 49 15.67 -22.16 2.65
CA ALA A 49 14.51 -22.90 2.11
C ALA A 49 13.61 -23.43 3.23
N LYS A 50 14.19 -23.97 4.31
CA LYS A 50 13.42 -24.39 5.50
C LYS A 50 12.69 -23.20 6.11
N LYS A 51 13.35 -22.05 6.25
CA LYS A 51 12.74 -20.84 6.81
C LYS A 51 11.60 -20.33 5.94
N VAL A 52 11.76 -20.35 4.60
CA VAL A 52 10.68 -20.02 3.65
C VAL A 52 9.51 -21.00 3.80
N TYR A 53 9.79 -22.31 3.92
CA TYR A 53 8.77 -23.33 4.16
C TYR A 53 8.00 -23.08 5.47
N ASP A 54 8.72 -22.77 6.56
CA ASP A 54 8.13 -22.47 7.87
C ASP A 54 7.26 -21.19 7.87
N LEU A 55 7.43 -20.33 6.88
CA LEU A 55 6.67 -19.08 6.65
C LEU A 55 5.68 -19.20 5.48
N ASP A 56 5.19 -20.42 5.20
CA ASP A 56 4.19 -20.70 4.16
C ASP A 56 4.56 -20.15 2.76
N GLY A 57 5.86 -20.22 2.45
CA GLY A 57 6.41 -19.74 1.17
C GLY A 57 6.78 -18.26 1.14
N ASN A 58 6.59 -17.51 2.21
CA ASN A 58 6.96 -16.09 2.27
C ASN A 58 8.49 -15.91 2.37
N TRP A 59 9.15 -15.96 1.20
CA TRP A 59 10.60 -15.83 1.09
C TRP A 59 11.10 -14.44 1.53
N LEU A 60 10.29 -13.39 1.34
CA LEU A 60 10.65 -12.03 1.73
C LEU A 60 10.66 -11.90 3.26
N ALA A 61 9.68 -12.46 3.96
CA ALA A 61 9.70 -12.52 5.41
C ALA A 61 10.91 -13.31 5.94
N ALA A 62 11.25 -14.42 5.26
CA ALA A 62 12.46 -15.17 5.58
C ALA A 62 13.75 -14.34 5.41
N LEU A 63 13.84 -13.53 4.35
CA LEU A 63 14.95 -12.63 4.07
C LEU A 63 15.04 -11.50 5.12
N PHE A 64 13.92 -10.94 5.56
CA PHE A 64 13.85 -9.93 6.61
C PHE A 64 14.13 -10.48 8.02
N GLY A 65 14.39 -11.79 8.13
CA GLY A 65 14.71 -12.42 9.40
C GLY A 65 13.50 -12.84 10.24
N HIS A 66 12.28 -12.71 9.70
CA HIS A 66 11.04 -13.07 10.39
C HIS A 66 10.93 -14.59 10.63
N ASN A 67 10.10 -14.95 11.58
CA ASN A 67 9.72 -16.34 11.91
C ASN A 67 8.21 -16.37 12.25
N LYS A 68 7.68 -17.55 12.56
CA LYS A 68 6.26 -17.71 12.93
C LYS A 68 5.85 -16.85 14.14
N GLU A 69 6.76 -16.65 15.07
CA GLU A 69 6.51 -15.82 16.26
C GLU A 69 6.42 -14.34 15.90
N THR A 70 7.27 -13.86 14.98
CA THR A 70 7.17 -12.50 14.44
C THR A 70 5.78 -12.24 13.86
N LEU A 71 5.29 -13.12 12.97
CA LEU A 71 3.95 -13.00 12.40
C LEU A 71 2.85 -13.06 13.48
N LYS A 72 2.99 -13.96 14.45
CA LYS A 72 2.01 -14.10 15.54
C LYS A 72 1.89 -12.83 16.39
N ASN A 73 3.01 -12.11 16.56
CA ASN A 73 3.09 -10.89 17.35
C ASN A 73 2.74 -9.62 16.56
N LEU A 74 2.60 -9.70 15.23
CA LEU A 74 2.08 -8.58 14.44
C LEU A 74 0.59 -8.41 14.71
N ASP A 75 0.23 -7.22 15.16
CA ASP A 75 -1.17 -6.85 15.34
C ASP A 75 -1.83 -6.49 14.01
N LYS A 76 -3.15 -6.49 14.01
CA LYS A 76 -3.92 -5.91 12.92
C LYS A 76 -3.63 -4.42 12.85
N LEU A 77 -3.25 -3.94 11.66
CA LEU A 77 -2.97 -2.53 11.41
C LEU A 77 -4.26 -1.82 11.01
N GLU A 78 -4.63 -0.80 11.78
CA GLU A 78 -5.76 0.09 11.46
C GLU A 78 -5.24 1.52 11.40
N VAL A 79 -5.41 2.18 10.25
CA VAL A 79 -4.77 3.47 9.96
C VAL A 79 -5.70 4.37 9.14
N LEU A 80 -5.69 5.67 9.42
CA LEU A 80 -6.32 6.68 8.57
C LEU A 80 -5.32 7.14 7.51
N VAL A 81 -5.62 6.89 6.24
CA VAL A 81 -4.89 7.44 5.11
C VAL A 81 -5.57 8.73 4.69
N MET A 82 -4.82 9.81 4.63
CA MET A 82 -5.28 11.13 4.20
C MET A 82 -4.45 11.60 3.02
N GLY A 83 -5.12 12.05 1.96
CA GLY A 83 -4.48 12.72 0.83
C GLY A 83 -4.56 14.22 1.01
N GLU A 84 -3.41 14.89 1.04
CA GLU A 84 -3.32 16.35 1.13
C GLU A 84 -3.08 16.95 -0.25
N SER A 85 -3.86 17.97 -0.56
CA SER A 85 -3.62 18.85 -1.70
C SER A 85 -3.88 20.29 -1.26
N THR A 86 -2.91 21.20 -1.44
CA THR A 86 -3.04 22.63 -1.14
C THR A 86 -3.51 22.97 0.30
N GLY A 87 -3.05 22.19 1.30
CA GLY A 87 -3.33 22.46 2.72
C GLY A 87 -4.70 22.03 3.22
N SER A 88 -5.43 21.18 2.46
CA SER A 88 -6.64 20.52 2.92
C SER A 88 -6.60 19.02 2.61
N SER A 89 -7.24 18.22 3.45
CA SER A 89 -7.39 16.79 3.18
C SER A 89 -8.70 16.54 2.43
N ASP A 90 -8.57 16.27 1.13
CA ASP A 90 -9.71 15.99 0.26
C ASP A 90 -10.02 14.48 0.15
N THR A 91 -9.10 13.63 0.57
CA THR A 91 -9.26 12.18 0.57
C THR A 91 -9.00 11.63 1.96
N MET A 92 -9.96 10.89 2.52
CA MET A 92 -9.86 10.24 3.82
C MET A 92 -10.35 8.80 3.71
N ILE A 93 -9.46 7.85 3.99
CA ILE A 93 -9.75 6.42 3.89
C ILE A 93 -9.26 5.74 5.16
N ALA A 94 -10.19 5.17 5.93
CA ALA A 94 -9.82 4.25 7.00
C ALA A 94 -9.44 2.91 6.38
N CYS A 95 -8.24 2.44 6.67
CA CYS A 95 -7.69 1.19 6.15
C CYS A 95 -7.47 0.20 7.30
N SER A 96 -7.69 -1.06 7.01
CA SER A 96 -7.39 -2.17 7.90
C SER A 96 -6.59 -3.23 7.15
N TYR A 97 -5.56 -3.79 7.78
CA TYR A 97 -4.79 -4.90 7.26
C TYR A 97 -4.44 -5.88 8.38
N ASP A 98 -4.78 -7.13 8.21
CA ASP A 98 -4.40 -8.21 9.10
C ASP A 98 -3.34 -9.10 8.43
N PRO A 99 -2.08 -9.05 8.89
CA PRO A 99 -1.01 -9.84 8.30
C PRO A 99 -1.17 -11.35 8.51
N LYS A 100 -1.96 -11.78 9.50
CA LYS A 100 -2.19 -13.21 9.82
C LYS A 100 -3.18 -13.86 8.86
N THR A 101 -4.21 -13.12 8.48
CA THR A 101 -5.27 -13.59 7.57
C THR A 101 -5.11 -13.10 6.16
N GLN A 102 -4.15 -12.18 5.90
CA GLN A 102 -3.94 -11.51 4.62
C GLN A 102 -5.19 -10.77 4.12
N LYS A 103 -6.06 -10.35 5.04
CA LYS A 103 -7.26 -9.57 4.71
C LYS A 103 -6.99 -8.09 4.86
N ALA A 104 -7.47 -7.31 3.90
CA ALA A 104 -7.45 -5.86 3.94
C ALA A 104 -8.80 -5.27 3.59
N SER A 105 -9.10 -4.10 4.16
CA SER A 105 -10.31 -3.36 3.87
C SER A 105 -10.07 -1.85 3.86
N MET A 106 -10.92 -1.13 3.15
CA MET A 106 -10.88 0.31 2.96
C MET A 106 -12.28 0.90 3.12
N LEU A 107 -12.42 1.90 3.97
CA LEU A 107 -13.66 2.68 4.13
C LEU A 107 -13.37 4.14 3.77
N SER A 108 -13.85 4.61 2.63
CA SER A 108 -13.73 6.02 2.24
C SER A 108 -14.73 6.88 2.99
N ILE A 109 -14.28 8.00 3.52
CA ILE A 109 -15.07 8.91 4.33
C ILE A 109 -15.20 10.23 3.60
N PRO A 110 -16.43 10.67 3.26
CA PRO A 110 -16.63 11.93 2.57
C PRO A 110 -16.07 13.11 3.37
N ARG A 111 -15.35 13.99 2.71
CA ARG A 111 -14.73 15.17 3.35
C ARG A 111 -15.74 16.13 3.96
N ASP A 112 -16.97 16.18 3.40
CA ASP A 112 -18.07 17.03 3.84
C ASP A 112 -18.90 16.38 4.96
N THR A 113 -18.45 15.24 5.54
CA THR A 113 -19.12 14.56 6.64
C THR A 113 -19.34 15.53 7.81
N PHE A 114 -20.58 15.60 8.27
CA PHE A 114 -20.98 16.46 9.38
C PHE A 114 -20.39 15.96 10.70
N ILE A 115 -19.59 16.81 11.34
CA ILE A 115 -19.01 16.56 12.65
C ILE A 115 -19.63 17.55 13.65
N GLY A 116 -20.70 17.13 14.29
CA GLY A 116 -21.39 17.95 15.27
C GLY A 116 -22.51 17.19 15.97
N ASP A 117 -22.99 17.75 17.07
CA ASP A 117 -24.04 17.12 17.86
C ASP A 117 -25.44 17.62 17.48
N ASN A 118 -25.52 18.74 16.73
CA ASN A 118 -26.80 19.36 16.38
C ASN A 118 -26.78 19.94 14.96
N THR A 119 -27.51 19.30 14.05
CA THR A 119 -27.64 19.72 12.65
C THR A 119 -28.29 21.09 12.47
N LYS A 120 -29.15 21.53 13.41
CA LYS A 120 -29.77 22.87 13.39
C LYS A 120 -28.77 24.00 13.60
N LYS A 121 -27.57 23.69 14.16
CA LYS A 121 -26.48 24.61 14.38
C LYS A 121 -25.29 24.37 13.43
N ALA A 122 -25.54 23.72 12.30
CA ALA A 122 -24.50 23.41 11.31
C ALA A 122 -23.86 24.70 10.77
N ARG A 123 -22.54 24.70 10.68
CA ARG A 123 -21.70 25.78 10.16
C ARG A 123 -20.49 25.18 9.39
N PRO A 124 -19.81 25.94 8.52
CA PRO A 124 -18.71 25.39 7.71
C PRO A 124 -17.67 24.58 8.49
N GLY A 125 -17.28 25.03 9.68
CA GLY A 125 -16.36 24.30 10.57
C GLY A 125 -16.85 22.98 11.12
N ASN A 126 -18.08 22.55 10.81
CA ASN A 126 -18.58 21.22 11.13
C ASN A 126 -18.36 20.19 9.99
N LYS A 127 -17.72 20.55 8.90
CA LYS A 127 -17.26 19.60 7.89
C LYS A 127 -15.99 18.89 8.37
N LEU A 128 -15.87 17.59 8.09
CA LEU A 128 -14.73 16.80 8.50
C LEU A 128 -13.39 17.36 7.98
N ASN A 129 -13.34 17.83 6.72
CA ASN A 129 -12.13 18.42 6.15
C ASN A 129 -11.66 19.70 6.88
N SER A 130 -12.55 20.41 7.58
CA SER A 130 -12.14 21.58 8.37
C SER A 130 -11.40 21.23 9.65
N PHE A 131 -11.38 19.96 10.06
CA PHE A 131 -10.60 19.48 11.20
C PHE A 131 -9.09 19.33 10.88
N TYR A 132 -8.73 19.21 9.61
CA TYR A 132 -7.34 19.19 9.17
C TYR A 132 -6.86 20.58 8.71
N SER A 133 -7.72 21.39 8.12
CA SER A 133 -7.39 22.75 7.70
C SER A 133 -7.25 23.72 8.89
N ASN A 134 -6.60 24.87 8.69
CA ASN A 134 -6.46 25.93 9.70
C ASN A 134 -5.59 25.61 10.95
N GLY A 135 -4.48 24.87 10.75
CA GLY A 135 -3.53 24.58 11.83
C GLY A 135 -4.01 23.50 12.80
N SER A 136 -5.00 22.73 12.42
CA SER A 136 -5.42 21.52 13.11
C SER A 136 -4.47 20.35 12.77
N THR A 137 -4.38 19.38 13.64
CA THR A 137 -3.49 18.23 13.46
C THR A 137 -4.25 17.01 12.92
N PRO A 138 -3.56 16.06 12.25
CA PRO A 138 -4.17 14.81 11.81
C PRO A 138 -4.88 14.03 12.91
N GLU A 139 -4.40 14.13 14.15
CA GLU A 139 -4.98 13.44 15.31
C GLU A 139 -6.42 13.91 15.60
N LYS A 140 -6.73 15.20 15.42
CA LYS A 140 -8.09 15.70 15.57
C LYS A 140 -9.02 15.16 14.49
N THR A 141 -8.51 14.93 13.28
CA THR A 141 -9.26 14.26 12.21
C THR A 141 -9.55 12.80 12.58
N ILE A 142 -8.57 12.10 13.17
CA ILE A 142 -8.78 10.73 13.69
C ILE A 142 -9.89 10.72 14.75
N GLU A 143 -9.86 11.63 15.72
CA GLU A 143 -10.88 11.73 16.76
C GLU A 143 -12.28 11.95 16.18
N ALA A 144 -12.39 12.85 15.19
CA ALA A 144 -13.65 13.13 14.51
C ALA A 144 -14.17 11.89 13.74
N ILE A 145 -13.29 11.17 13.03
CA ILE A 145 -13.63 9.95 12.30
C ILE A 145 -14.03 8.84 13.28
N ASN A 146 -13.31 8.64 14.36
CA ASN A 146 -13.65 7.65 15.38
C ASN A 146 -15.05 7.92 15.96
N LYS A 147 -15.40 9.19 16.20
CA LYS A 147 -16.72 9.58 16.67
C LYS A 147 -17.83 9.25 15.68
N VAL A 148 -17.59 9.40 14.38
CA VAL A 148 -18.57 9.15 13.32
C VAL A 148 -18.74 7.66 13.04
N THR A 149 -17.61 6.91 13.00
CA THR A 149 -17.57 5.52 12.54
C THR A 149 -17.63 4.51 13.68
N GLY A 150 -17.34 4.91 14.92
CA GLY A 150 -17.15 4.00 16.03
C GLY A 150 -15.87 3.16 15.94
N LEU A 151 -14.94 3.50 15.05
CA LEU A 151 -13.60 2.93 14.98
C LEU A 151 -12.74 3.43 16.16
N ASN A 152 -11.58 2.79 16.36
CA ASN A 152 -10.57 3.22 17.33
C ASN A 152 -9.20 3.39 16.65
N LEU A 153 -9.20 4.16 15.56
CA LEU A 153 -7.98 4.51 14.84
C LEU A 153 -7.04 5.27 15.75
N LYS A 154 -5.76 4.94 15.70
CA LYS A 154 -4.69 5.60 16.47
C LYS A 154 -3.62 6.20 15.55
N TYR A 155 -3.51 5.66 14.37
CA TYR A 155 -2.45 5.98 13.42
C TYR A 155 -3.01 6.70 12.19
N TYR A 156 -2.20 7.58 11.64
CA TYR A 156 -2.45 8.19 10.35
C TYR A 156 -1.27 8.07 9.41
N ILE A 157 -1.56 8.14 8.14
CA ILE A 157 -0.63 8.34 7.04
C ILE A 157 -1.16 9.51 6.22
N LEU A 158 -0.48 10.64 6.27
CA LEU A 158 -0.77 11.83 5.48
C LEU A 158 0.16 11.82 4.27
N ILE A 159 -0.41 11.86 3.09
CA ILE A 159 0.30 11.69 1.82
C ILE A 159 0.06 12.93 0.96
N ASP A 160 1.13 13.61 0.52
CA ASP A 160 1.05 14.60 -0.56
C ASP A 160 0.61 13.89 -1.86
N THR A 161 -0.31 14.47 -2.60
CA THR A 161 -0.78 13.93 -3.89
C THR A 161 0.37 13.69 -4.88
N LYS A 162 1.46 14.44 -4.79
CA LYS A 162 2.68 14.23 -5.57
C LYS A 162 3.33 12.87 -5.30
N ALA A 163 3.18 12.32 -4.09
CA ALA A 163 3.73 11.01 -3.76
C ALA A 163 3.19 9.90 -4.67
N LEU A 164 1.91 9.96 -5.03
CA LEU A 164 1.31 8.96 -5.91
C LEU A 164 1.88 9.04 -7.34
N LYS A 165 2.09 10.25 -7.84
CA LYS A 165 2.80 10.51 -9.10
C LYS A 165 4.20 9.90 -9.09
N GLU A 166 5.00 10.24 -8.07
CA GLU A 166 6.38 9.77 -7.97
C GLU A 166 6.45 8.25 -7.73
N LEU A 167 5.51 7.68 -6.99
CA LEU A 167 5.41 6.23 -6.84
C LEU A 167 5.21 5.54 -8.19
N VAL A 168 4.31 6.05 -9.03
CA VAL A 168 4.07 5.51 -10.38
C VAL A 168 5.31 5.67 -11.26
N ASN A 169 6.05 6.78 -11.15
CA ASN A 169 7.32 6.96 -11.85
C ASN A 169 8.39 5.91 -11.45
N ILE A 170 8.36 5.43 -10.19
CA ILE A 170 9.25 4.38 -9.69
C ILE A 170 8.81 2.98 -10.16
N VAL A 171 7.51 2.66 -10.02
CA VAL A 171 7.02 1.29 -10.27
C VAL A 171 6.59 1.04 -11.72
N GLY A 172 6.53 2.10 -12.53
CA GLY A 172 6.11 2.10 -13.93
C GLY A 172 4.61 2.32 -14.10
N ASP A 173 4.24 2.66 -15.34
CA ASP A 173 2.87 3.00 -15.74
C ASP A 173 1.86 1.95 -15.27
N VAL A 174 0.68 2.42 -14.86
CA VAL A 174 -0.43 1.57 -14.44
C VAL A 174 -1.51 1.51 -15.52
N GLU A 175 -2.11 0.35 -15.72
CA GLU A 175 -3.24 0.18 -16.61
C GLU A 175 -4.53 0.45 -15.84
N PHE A 176 -5.28 1.47 -16.25
CA PHE A 176 -6.48 1.94 -15.54
C PHE A 176 -7.60 2.26 -16.52
N ASN A 177 -8.83 1.90 -16.14
CA ASN A 177 -10.01 2.24 -16.90
C ASN A 177 -10.56 3.58 -16.41
N VAL A 178 -10.26 4.65 -17.14
CA VAL A 178 -10.77 6.01 -16.87
C VAL A 178 -12.28 6.01 -17.07
N PRO A 179 -13.08 6.37 -16.06
CA PRO A 179 -14.53 6.12 -16.07
C PRO A 179 -15.34 7.08 -16.94
N ILE A 180 -14.81 8.23 -17.27
CA ILE A 180 -15.43 9.28 -18.12
C ILE A 180 -14.34 10.09 -18.80
N ASP A 181 -14.68 10.86 -19.84
CA ASP A 181 -13.82 11.92 -20.35
C ASP A 181 -13.56 12.97 -19.26
N MET A 182 -12.28 13.30 -19.05
CA MET A 182 -11.85 14.30 -18.06
C MET A 182 -11.15 15.44 -18.79
N ASP A 183 -11.78 16.62 -18.79
CA ASP A 183 -11.29 17.81 -19.50
C ASP A 183 -11.47 19.05 -18.61
N TYR A 184 -10.44 19.39 -17.85
CA TYR A 184 -10.47 20.46 -16.86
C TYR A 184 -9.17 21.23 -16.84
N ASP A 185 -9.27 22.57 -16.86
CA ASP A 185 -8.15 23.49 -16.76
C ASP A 185 -8.35 24.47 -15.61
N ASP A 186 -7.33 24.63 -14.78
CA ASP A 186 -7.24 25.62 -13.71
C ASP A 186 -5.85 26.24 -13.68
N GLU A 187 -5.71 27.40 -14.32
CA GLU A 187 -4.45 28.15 -14.39
C GLU A 187 -3.93 28.55 -12.99
N THR A 188 -4.82 28.71 -12.02
CA THR A 188 -4.41 29.14 -10.66
C THR A 188 -3.70 28.04 -9.90
N GLN A 189 -3.96 26.79 -10.25
CA GLN A 189 -3.37 25.60 -9.64
C GLN A 189 -2.36 24.90 -10.57
N ASP A 190 -2.08 25.46 -11.75
CA ASP A 190 -1.28 24.81 -12.79
C ASP A 190 -1.76 23.36 -13.01
N LEU A 191 -3.08 23.21 -13.18
CA LEU A 191 -3.75 21.92 -13.31
C LEU A 191 -4.43 21.80 -14.67
N HIS A 192 -3.91 20.90 -15.50
CA HIS A 192 -4.44 20.58 -16.82
C HIS A 192 -4.76 19.08 -16.89
N ILE A 193 -6.03 18.75 -17.04
CA ILE A 193 -6.54 17.39 -17.07
C ILE A 193 -7.16 17.12 -18.44
N HIS A 194 -6.55 16.24 -19.22
CA HIS A 194 -7.03 15.87 -20.56
C HIS A 194 -6.91 14.35 -20.75
N LEU A 195 -7.91 13.60 -20.26
CA LEU A 195 -7.95 12.15 -20.34
C LEU A 195 -9.25 11.69 -21.01
N LYS A 196 -9.14 10.72 -21.90
CA LYS A 196 -10.31 10.09 -22.51
C LYS A 196 -10.81 8.93 -21.64
N GLU A 197 -12.12 8.69 -21.72
CA GLU A 197 -12.75 7.48 -21.14
C GLU A 197 -12.12 6.20 -21.72
N GLY A 198 -12.00 5.17 -20.90
CA GLY A 198 -11.58 3.83 -21.32
C GLY A 198 -10.25 3.38 -20.73
N LEU A 199 -9.88 2.15 -21.11
CA LEU A 199 -8.66 1.49 -20.64
C LEU A 199 -7.43 2.12 -21.28
N GLN A 200 -6.52 2.63 -20.45
CA GLN A 200 -5.28 3.24 -20.92
C GLN A 200 -4.15 3.11 -19.88
N LYS A 201 -2.91 3.31 -20.35
CA LYS A 201 -1.74 3.38 -19.48
C LYS A 201 -1.58 4.79 -18.95
N LEU A 202 -1.49 4.91 -17.64
CA LEU A 202 -1.29 6.15 -16.92
C LEU A 202 0.12 6.18 -16.35
N ASN A 203 0.91 7.17 -16.76
CA ASN A 203 2.15 7.55 -16.07
C ASN A 203 1.83 8.38 -14.82
N GLY A 204 2.85 8.82 -14.08
CA GLY A 204 2.65 9.61 -12.86
C GLY A 204 1.81 10.85 -13.05
N ASP A 205 2.03 11.64 -14.14
CA ASP A 205 1.27 12.85 -14.42
C ASP A 205 -0.22 12.56 -14.64
N LYS A 206 -0.53 11.53 -15.42
CA LYS A 206 -1.91 11.14 -15.69
C LYS A 206 -2.60 10.58 -14.44
N VAL A 207 -1.85 9.87 -13.58
CA VAL A 207 -2.38 9.41 -12.28
C VAL A 207 -2.73 10.61 -11.39
N GLU A 208 -1.89 11.64 -11.34
CA GLU A 208 -2.20 12.88 -10.64
C GLU A 208 -3.46 13.55 -11.19
N GLN A 209 -3.62 13.62 -12.52
CA GLN A 209 -4.81 14.16 -13.18
C GLN A 209 -6.08 13.42 -12.72
N VAL A 210 -6.09 12.09 -12.75
CA VAL A 210 -7.25 11.29 -12.30
C VAL A 210 -7.59 11.53 -10.83
N VAL A 211 -6.59 11.62 -9.94
CA VAL A 211 -6.80 11.84 -8.50
C VAL A 211 -7.40 13.22 -8.23
N ARG A 212 -6.94 14.24 -8.97
CA ARG A 212 -7.36 15.64 -8.80
C ARG A 212 -8.65 16.00 -9.53
N PHE A 213 -9.11 15.15 -10.47
CA PHE A 213 -10.32 15.40 -11.24
C PHE A 213 -11.57 15.46 -10.36
N ARG A 214 -12.42 16.46 -10.57
CA ARG A 214 -13.70 16.66 -9.88
C ARG A 214 -14.87 16.82 -10.85
N HIS A 215 -14.72 17.66 -11.87
CA HIS A 215 -15.68 17.95 -12.92
C HIS A 215 -14.96 18.51 -14.14
N ASN A 216 -15.60 18.48 -15.27
CA ASN A 216 -15.14 19.11 -16.52
C ASN A 216 -15.32 20.63 -16.49
N ASN A 217 -14.70 21.33 -17.43
CA ASN A 217 -14.86 22.79 -17.58
C ASN A 217 -16.32 23.23 -17.80
N ASP A 218 -17.15 22.38 -18.41
CA ASP A 218 -18.59 22.62 -18.61
C ASP A 218 -19.45 22.26 -17.37
N GLY A 219 -18.83 21.85 -16.28
CA GLY A 219 -19.50 21.41 -15.05
C GLY A 219 -20.01 19.98 -15.06
N SER A 220 -19.89 19.24 -16.17
CA SER A 220 -20.24 17.82 -16.20
C SER A 220 -19.29 16.99 -15.32
N THR A 221 -19.79 15.89 -14.76
CA THR A 221 -19.05 15.03 -13.86
C THR A 221 -19.50 13.57 -14.03
N TYR A 222 -19.12 12.69 -13.12
CA TYR A 222 -19.50 11.29 -13.14
C TYR A 222 -20.98 11.06 -13.30
N SER A 223 -21.36 10.03 -14.05
CA SER A 223 -22.77 9.67 -14.23
C SER A 223 -23.42 9.24 -12.91
N TYR A 224 -24.72 9.44 -12.79
CA TYR A 224 -25.47 8.98 -11.60
C TYR A 224 -25.28 7.48 -11.31
N LYS A 225 -25.21 6.67 -12.35
CA LYS A 225 -25.00 5.21 -12.23
C LYS A 225 -23.61 4.84 -11.74
N TYR A 226 -22.58 5.64 -12.07
CA TYR A 226 -21.21 5.41 -11.59
C TYR A 226 -21.00 5.89 -10.14
N GLY A 227 -21.69 6.98 -9.79
CA GLY A 227 -21.58 7.68 -8.51
C GLY A 227 -21.47 9.19 -8.77
N ILE A 228 -22.54 9.94 -8.44
CA ILE A 228 -22.60 11.38 -8.73
C ILE A 228 -21.54 12.16 -7.93
N GLU A 229 -20.93 13.19 -8.56
CA GLU A 229 -20.04 14.15 -7.91
C GLU A 229 -18.93 13.50 -7.07
N ASP A 230 -18.86 13.80 -5.78
CA ASP A 230 -17.86 13.30 -4.84
C ASP A 230 -17.86 11.77 -4.70
N TYR A 231 -19.00 11.10 -4.85
CA TYR A 231 -19.09 9.64 -4.79
C TYR A 231 -18.31 8.98 -5.96
N GLY A 232 -18.50 9.52 -7.17
CA GLY A 232 -17.78 9.05 -8.36
C GLY A 232 -16.28 9.28 -8.21
N ARG A 233 -15.88 10.45 -7.70
CA ARG A 233 -14.48 10.78 -7.43
C ARG A 233 -13.87 9.82 -6.41
N MET A 234 -14.51 9.61 -5.27
CA MET A 234 -14.02 8.73 -4.22
C MET A 234 -13.90 7.27 -4.70
N LYS A 235 -14.87 6.81 -5.51
CA LYS A 235 -14.80 5.49 -6.15
C LYS A 235 -13.59 5.39 -7.08
N THR A 236 -13.42 6.37 -7.96
CA THR A 236 -12.28 6.43 -8.90
C THR A 236 -10.95 6.45 -8.16
N GLN A 237 -10.83 7.24 -7.10
CA GLN A 237 -9.63 7.28 -6.26
C GLN A 237 -9.32 5.92 -5.61
N ARG A 238 -10.33 5.23 -5.05
CA ARG A 238 -10.14 3.88 -4.47
C ARG A 238 -9.65 2.89 -5.50
N GLU A 239 -10.28 2.83 -6.67
CA GLU A 239 -9.90 1.92 -7.73
C GLU A 239 -8.49 2.22 -8.27
N LEU A 240 -8.14 3.49 -8.41
CA LEU A 240 -6.80 3.89 -8.81
C LEU A 240 -5.75 3.52 -7.74
N ILE A 241 -6.02 3.79 -6.46
CA ILE A 241 -5.12 3.40 -5.36
C ILE A 241 -4.90 1.87 -5.36
N LYS A 242 -5.96 1.07 -5.52
CA LYS A 242 -5.84 -0.39 -5.65
C LYS A 242 -4.96 -0.76 -6.85
N THR A 243 -5.16 -0.12 -8.00
CA THR A 243 -4.37 -0.38 -9.20
C THR A 243 -2.89 -0.05 -9.01
N VAL A 244 -2.57 1.09 -8.39
CA VAL A 244 -1.19 1.48 -8.08
C VAL A 244 -0.58 0.53 -7.05
N LEU A 245 -1.34 0.16 -6.01
CA LEU A 245 -0.89 -0.82 -5.02
C LEU A 245 -0.58 -2.18 -5.68
N LYS A 246 -1.46 -2.68 -6.56
CA LYS A 246 -1.26 -3.91 -7.31
C LYS A 246 0.01 -3.87 -8.16
N GLN A 247 0.29 -2.75 -8.82
CA GLN A 247 1.54 -2.53 -9.55
C GLN A 247 2.75 -2.52 -8.62
N THR A 248 2.64 -1.84 -7.47
CA THR A 248 3.73 -1.69 -6.49
C THR A 248 4.17 -3.03 -5.91
N VAL A 249 3.24 -3.91 -5.56
CA VAL A 249 3.54 -5.21 -4.94
C VAL A 249 3.98 -6.29 -5.96
N GLN A 250 4.03 -5.99 -7.26
CA GLN A 250 4.56 -6.95 -8.24
C GLN A 250 6.00 -7.33 -7.94
N PHE A 251 6.33 -8.61 -8.13
CA PHE A 251 7.69 -9.15 -7.89
C PHE A 251 8.80 -8.33 -8.55
N LYS A 252 8.56 -7.85 -9.79
CA LYS A 252 9.54 -7.01 -10.52
C LYS A 252 9.90 -5.71 -9.80
N ASN A 253 9.00 -5.20 -8.94
CA ASN A 253 9.16 -3.92 -8.25
C ASN A 253 9.72 -4.07 -6.83
N ILE A 254 9.89 -5.29 -6.32
CA ILE A 254 10.49 -5.55 -5.00
C ILE A 254 11.90 -4.95 -4.90
N LYS A 255 12.65 -4.92 -5.98
CA LYS A 255 13.97 -4.28 -6.05
C LYS A 255 13.92 -2.76 -5.84
N GLU A 256 12.77 -2.13 -6.07
CA GLU A 256 12.57 -0.68 -5.92
C GLU A 256 12.13 -0.29 -4.49
N ILE A 257 12.00 -1.26 -3.57
CA ILE A 257 11.58 -1.00 -2.17
C ILE A 257 12.40 0.12 -1.53
N GLY A 258 13.72 0.15 -1.77
CA GLY A 258 14.58 1.21 -1.25
C GLY A 258 14.14 2.60 -1.69
N LYS A 259 13.87 2.78 -2.99
CA LYS A 259 13.38 4.05 -3.54
C LYS A 259 11.99 4.42 -3.04
N ILE A 260 11.09 3.43 -2.90
CA ILE A 260 9.76 3.64 -2.34
C ILE A 260 9.84 4.11 -0.89
N MET A 261 10.79 3.55 -0.12
CA MET A 261 11.02 3.97 1.26
C MET A 261 11.62 5.37 1.37
N ASP A 262 12.51 5.76 0.44
CA ASP A 262 13.04 7.12 0.39
C ASP A 262 11.93 8.11 -0.02
N LEU A 263 11.12 7.77 -1.01
CA LEU A 263 9.94 8.55 -1.39
C LEU A 263 9.00 8.78 -0.19
N ALA A 264 8.77 7.74 0.62
CA ALA A 264 7.90 7.86 1.79
C ALA A 264 8.44 8.86 2.82
N LYS A 265 9.76 8.99 2.98
CA LYS A 265 10.36 10.00 3.89
C LYS A 265 10.09 11.43 3.44
N ASP A 266 10.01 11.67 2.13
CA ASP A 266 9.86 13.00 1.56
C ASP A 266 8.39 13.46 1.47
N TYR A 267 7.46 12.52 1.28
CA TYR A 267 6.05 12.83 0.94
C TYR A 267 5.02 12.25 1.91
N VAL A 268 5.45 11.54 2.97
CA VAL A 268 4.55 10.93 3.93
C VAL A 268 4.85 11.43 5.33
N GLN A 269 3.83 11.96 6.00
CA GLN A 269 3.84 12.24 7.42
C GLN A 269 2.99 11.20 8.16
N THR A 270 3.49 10.67 9.27
CA THR A 270 2.80 9.67 10.08
C THR A 270 3.23 9.75 11.54
N ASN A 271 2.34 9.35 12.44
CA ASN A 271 2.68 9.13 13.85
C ASN A 271 3.10 7.67 14.14
N MET A 272 3.25 6.84 13.11
CA MET A 272 3.78 5.48 13.26
C MET A 272 5.31 5.51 13.26
N GLU A 273 5.91 4.72 14.15
CA GLU A 273 7.35 4.49 14.07
C GLU A 273 7.69 3.62 12.85
N PHE A 274 8.65 4.09 12.09
CA PHE A 274 9.10 3.38 10.87
C PHE A 274 9.60 1.95 11.17
N SER A 275 10.20 1.73 12.34
CA SER A 275 10.60 0.41 12.83
C SER A 275 9.44 -0.58 12.88
N ASN A 276 8.23 -0.11 13.18
CA ASN A 276 7.04 -0.94 13.26
C ASN A 276 6.48 -1.24 11.86
N LEU A 277 6.52 -0.27 10.93
CA LEU A 277 6.01 -0.43 9.57
C LEU A 277 6.80 -1.45 8.75
N LYS A 278 8.13 -1.48 8.91
CA LYS A 278 9.00 -2.40 8.14
C LYS A 278 8.62 -3.87 8.32
N ASP A 279 8.09 -4.23 9.50
CA ASP A 279 7.74 -5.61 9.80
C ASP A 279 6.46 -6.07 9.08
N TYR A 280 5.66 -5.15 8.55
CA TYR A 280 4.49 -5.47 7.71
C TYR A 280 4.85 -5.62 6.23
N ILE A 281 5.95 -5.01 5.75
CA ILE A 281 6.32 -5.01 4.33
C ILE A 281 6.33 -6.42 3.71
N PRO A 282 6.96 -7.44 4.32
CA PRO A 282 7.02 -8.77 3.73
C PRO A 282 5.65 -9.45 3.55
N TYR A 283 4.66 -9.02 4.32
CA TYR A 283 3.31 -9.57 4.26
C TYR A 283 2.42 -8.78 3.30
N ILE A 284 2.55 -7.45 3.27
CA ILE A 284 1.81 -6.58 2.34
C ILE A 284 2.16 -6.90 0.88
N VAL A 285 3.41 -7.24 0.58
CA VAL A 285 3.85 -7.62 -0.78
C VAL A 285 3.14 -8.88 -1.29
N ASN A 286 2.67 -9.75 -0.38
CA ASN A 286 1.91 -10.96 -0.73
C ASN A 286 0.39 -10.76 -0.66
N LEU A 287 -0.09 -9.55 -0.36
CA LEU A 287 -1.51 -9.24 -0.30
C LEU A 287 -2.15 -9.40 -1.69
N ASP A 288 -3.23 -10.17 -1.76
CA ASP A 288 -4.11 -10.17 -2.92
C ASP A 288 -4.93 -8.86 -2.94
N VAL A 289 -4.44 -7.91 -3.74
CA VAL A 289 -5.06 -6.58 -3.84
C VAL A 289 -6.48 -6.64 -4.40
N ASP A 290 -6.80 -7.63 -5.22
CA ASP A 290 -8.14 -7.79 -5.78
C ASP A 290 -9.14 -8.24 -4.70
N SER A 291 -8.68 -8.87 -3.62
CA SER A 291 -9.49 -9.28 -2.48
C SER A 291 -9.80 -8.14 -1.49
N ILE A 292 -9.19 -6.96 -1.64
CA ILE A 292 -9.43 -5.82 -0.74
C ILE A 292 -10.90 -5.40 -0.81
N GLN A 293 -11.58 -5.47 0.32
CA GLN A 293 -12.94 -4.95 0.46
C GLN A 293 -12.89 -3.43 0.56
N ALA A 294 -13.59 -2.73 -0.35
CA ALA A 294 -13.53 -1.27 -0.43
C ALA A 294 -14.93 -0.69 -0.54
N GLU A 295 -15.32 0.05 0.47
CA GLU A 295 -16.64 0.67 0.58
C GLU A 295 -16.54 2.16 0.90
N GLN A 296 -17.67 2.82 0.88
CA GLN A 296 -17.81 4.20 1.29
C GLN A 296 -18.68 4.26 2.53
N LEU A 297 -18.44 5.25 3.40
CA LEU A 297 -19.28 5.55 4.56
C LEU A 297 -20.74 5.72 4.10
N PRO A 298 -21.69 4.96 4.66
CA PRO A 298 -23.11 5.09 4.32
C PRO A 298 -23.69 6.42 4.79
N GLY A 299 -24.65 6.95 4.01
CA GLY A 299 -25.33 8.19 4.33
C GLY A 299 -25.78 8.97 3.09
N GLU A 300 -26.19 10.19 3.29
CA GLU A 300 -26.72 11.07 2.25
C GLU A 300 -26.15 12.49 2.32
N SER A 301 -26.09 13.17 1.17
CA SER A 301 -25.79 14.60 1.11
C SER A 301 -27.04 15.41 1.41
N LYS A 302 -26.95 16.37 2.33
CA LYS A 302 -28.05 17.21 2.75
C LYS A 302 -27.63 18.66 2.96
N MET A 303 -28.48 19.60 2.55
CA MET A 303 -28.26 21.01 2.81
C MET A 303 -28.74 21.37 4.23
N LEU A 304 -27.83 21.88 5.06
CA LEU A 304 -28.09 22.38 6.40
C LEU A 304 -27.65 23.83 6.48
N ASN A 305 -28.58 24.74 6.84
CA ASN A 305 -28.28 26.18 6.94
C ASN A 305 -27.60 26.78 5.70
N GLY A 306 -27.99 26.32 4.48
CA GLY A 306 -27.42 26.79 3.22
C GLY A 306 -26.06 26.18 2.85
N ILE A 307 -25.61 25.16 3.58
CA ILE A 307 -24.31 24.48 3.36
C ILE A 307 -24.57 23.01 3.13
N TRP A 308 -23.92 22.43 2.10
CA TRP A 308 -23.97 20.99 1.86
C TRP A 308 -23.11 20.24 2.85
N PHE A 309 -23.70 19.22 3.49
CA PHE A 309 -23.03 18.25 4.35
C PHE A 309 -23.35 16.83 3.91
N PHE A 310 -22.47 15.90 4.22
CA PHE A 310 -22.75 14.47 4.21
C PHE A 310 -23.17 14.05 5.61
N LEU A 311 -24.37 13.48 5.74
CA LEU A 311 -24.88 12.93 6.99
C LEU A 311 -24.76 11.41 6.94
N ASN A 312 -23.93 10.84 7.80
CA ASN A 312 -23.77 9.40 7.88
C ASN A 312 -25.04 8.72 8.45
N ASP A 313 -25.42 7.59 7.88
CA ASP A 313 -26.36 6.66 8.51
C ASP A 313 -25.61 5.88 9.60
N LYS A 314 -26.05 6.01 10.85
CA LYS A 314 -25.34 5.42 12.00
C LYS A 314 -25.47 3.90 12.07
N GLU A 315 -26.65 3.37 11.73
CA GLU A 315 -26.91 1.93 11.79
C GLU A 315 -26.17 1.22 10.66
N GLU A 316 -26.31 1.72 9.44
CA GLU A 316 -25.59 1.16 8.31
C GLU A 316 -24.07 1.34 8.44
N THR A 317 -23.61 2.47 9.00
CA THR A 317 -22.20 2.70 9.32
C THR A 317 -21.67 1.63 10.27
N LYS A 318 -22.44 1.31 11.33
CA LYS A 318 -22.03 0.25 12.27
C LYS A 318 -21.93 -1.10 11.57
N GLU A 319 -22.89 -1.46 10.72
CA GLU A 319 -22.85 -2.73 9.96
C GLU A 319 -21.62 -2.81 9.04
N VAL A 320 -21.33 -1.73 8.32
CA VAL A 320 -20.15 -1.66 7.42
C VAL A 320 -18.86 -1.77 8.21
N VAL A 321 -18.75 -1.06 9.33
CA VAL A 321 -17.56 -1.12 10.21
C VAL A 321 -17.38 -2.52 10.81
N ASP A 322 -18.46 -3.15 11.28
CA ASP A 322 -18.40 -4.49 11.85
C ASP A 322 -17.92 -5.51 10.79
N ARG A 323 -18.41 -5.41 9.55
CA ARG A 323 -17.98 -6.26 8.42
C ARG A 323 -16.53 -6.01 8.01
N LEU A 324 -16.15 -4.76 7.79
CA LEU A 324 -14.83 -4.40 7.23
C LEU A 324 -13.70 -4.46 8.27
N PHE A 325 -13.99 -4.10 9.53
CA PHE A 325 -12.96 -3.91 10.55
C PHE A 325 -13.02 -4.94 11.68
N ARG A 326 -14.16 -5.59 11.91
CA ARG A 326 -14.32 -6.53 13.04
C ARG A 326 -14.56 -7.96 12.62
N ASN A 327 -14.65 -8.23 11.29
CA ASN A 327 -14.93 -9.56 10.71
C ASN A 327 -16.21 -10.21 11.30
N VAL A 328 -17.21 -9.41 11.63
CA VAL A 328 -18.53 -9.89 12.08
C VAL A 328 -19.36 -10.17 10.84
N GLU A 329 -19.56 -11.45 10.51
CA GLU A 329 -20.47 -11.84 9.43
C GLU A 329 -21.92 -11.54 9.86
N ARG A 330 -22.75 -11.08 8.90
CA ARG A 330 -24.20 -10.90 9.12
C ARG A 330 -24.80 -12.26 9.45
N ASN A 331 -25.28 -12.46 10.66
CA ASN A 331 -26.15 -13.60 10.96
C ASN A 331 -27.44 -13.43 10.14
N GLN A 332 -27.62 -14.28 9.12
CA GLN A 332 -28.84 -14.34 8.28
C GLN A 332 -30.06 -14.89 9.05
N GLU A 333 -30.11 -14.85 10.35
CA GLU A 333 -31.17 -15.48 11.19
C GLU A 333 -32.42 -14.63 11.44
N GLN A 334 -32.53 -13.41 10.88
CA GLN A 334 -33.75 -12.61 11.14
C GLN A 334 -34.85 -12.69 10.07
N ASN A 335 -34.67 -13.42 8.98
CA ASN A 335 -35.68 -13.53 7.92
C ASN A 335 -36.54 -14.81 7.98
N THR A 336 -36.42 -15.66 8.98
CA THR A 336 -37.22 -16.90 9.06
C THR A 336 -38.43 -16.82 10.02
N ILE A 337 -38.62 -15.72 10.76
CA ILE A 337 -39.67 -15.63 11.78
C ILE A 337 -40.98 -14.98 11.27
N THR A 338 -41.00 -14.41 10.07
CA THR A 338 -42.22 -13.74 9.55
C THR A 338 -43.06 -14.60 8.59
N ASN A 339 -42.72 -15.84 8.29
CA ASN A 339 -43.47 -16.71 7.38
C ASN A 339 -44.15 -17.92 8.03
N THR A 340 -44.32 -17.96 9.35
CA THR A 340 -45.08 -19.04 10.02
C THR A 340 -46.25 -18.50 10.88
N ALA A 341 -46.82 -17.38 10.50
CA ALA A 341 -48.07 -16.90 11.10
C ALA A 341 -48.97 -16.33 10.00
N ASN A 342 -49.56 -17.23 9.19
CA ASN A 342 -50.89 -17.11 8.56
C ASN A 342 -51.32 -18.47 8.03
#